data_7da4d42518219e7bcdbe5597cc51af31
#
_entry.id   7da4d42518219e7bcdbe5597cc51af31
#
_cell.length_a   1.000
_cell.length_b   1.000
_cell.length_c   1.000
_cell.angle_alpha   90.00
_cell.angle_beta   90.00
_cell.angle_gamma   90.00
#
_symmetry.space_group_name_H-M   'P 1'
#
loop_
_entity.id
_entity.type
_entity.pdbx_description
1 polymer ?
#
loop_
_entity_poly.entity_id
_entity_poly.type
_entity_poly.pdbx_seq_one_letter_code
_entity_poly.pdbx_strand_id
1 'polypeptide(L)'
;MKKYIESYHMFFPDRIFSILLYMVYPLVVWGLLFIESIFIDNGYSYMIVLTAPVIVFCIECMADFFVFAGYAKKDNGRNEYLKTSVKYMHVLKRALISDIVRRIASTFLIMLPVSAVLKVPFNISIFALVSVNFFIIVALCILRFFDFFTAYYFITSIISILYVIFCMLVFMNNIFTWAIIAMIVLSIFLILFHTNILFKVMKEEYYD
;
A
#
# COMPACT_ATOMS: atom_id res chain seq x y z
N MET A 1 18.33 3.84 10.74
CA MET A 1 17.69 2.88 9.82
C MET A 1 17.40 1.54 10.50
N LYS A 2 18.36 0.85 11.11
CA LYS A 2 18.18 -0.46 11.79
C LYS A 2 16.98 -0.48 12.77
N LYS A 3 16.87 0.51 13.68
CA LYS A 3 15.77 0.61 14.66
C LYS A 3 14.36 0.69 14.04
N TYR A 4 14.22 1.26 12.84
CA TYR A 4 12.94 1.36 12.13
C TYR A 4 12.52 0.00 11.57
N ILE A 5 13.47 -0.71 10.96
CA ILE A 5 13.26 -2.05 10.41
C ILE A 5 12.92 -3.04 11.53
N GLU A 6 13.67 -3.02 12.63
CA GLU A 6 13.39 -3.86 13.80
C GLU A 6 12.01 -3.58 14.39
N SER A 7 11.62 -2.29 14.52
CA SER A 7 10.28 -1.92 14.98
C SER A 7 9.18 -2.45 14.06
N TYR A 8 9.38 -2.42 12.75
CA TYR A 8 8.43 -2.94 11.78
C TYR A 8 8.29 -4.46 11.84
N HIS A 9 9.41 -5.18 11.94
CA HIS A 9 9.40 -6.65 12.05
C HIS A 9 8.75 -7.17 13.34
N MET A 10 8.63 -6.36 14.38
CA MET A 10 7.90 -6.75 15.60
C MET A 10 6.39 -6.96 15.35
N PHE A 11 5.85 -6.38 14.29
CA PHE A 11 4.43 -6.53 13.93
C PHE A 11 4.16 -7.67 12.95
N PHE A 12 5.20 -8.29 12.38
CA PHE A 12 5.01 -9.44 11.50
C PHE A 12 4.57 -10.67 12.29
N PRO A 13 3.58 -11.43 11.74
CA PRO A 13 3.10 -12.63 12.40
C PRO A 13 4.18 -13.70 12.50
N ASP A 14 5.03 -13.84 11.47
CA ASP A 14 6.12 -14.78 11.45
C ASP A 14 7.19 -14.46 10.37
N ARG A 15 8.32 -15.23 10.35
CA ARG A 15 9.39 -15.06 9.35
C ARG A 15 8.99 -15.48 7.94
N ILE A 16 8.08 -16.45 7.83
CA ILE A 16 7.58 -16.94 6.53
C ILE A 16 6.84 -15.80 5.82
N PHE A 17 6.05 -15.03 6.56
CA PHE A 17 5.36 -13.86 6.02
C PHE A 17 6.33 -12.82 5.44
N SER A 18 7.49 -12.62 6.09
CA SER A 18 8.53 -11.73 5.55
C SER A 18 9.07 -12.24 4.21
N ILE A 19 9.34 -13.54 4.08
CA ILE A 19 9.81 -14.14 2.83
C ILE A 19 8.74 -14.01 1.73
N LEU A 20 7.49 -14.30 2.06
CA LEU A 20 6.37 -14.16 1.14
C LEU A 20 6.25 -12.72 0.62
N LEU A 21 6.34 -11.73 1.50
CA LEU A 21 6.16 -10.33 1.15
C LEU A 21 7.34 -9.75 0.36
N TYR A 22 8.59 -10.10 0.71
CA TYR A 22 9.77 -9.47 0.10
C TYR A 22 10.32 -10.21 -1.12
N MET A 23 10.09 -11.51 -1.23
CA MET A 23 10.63 -12.33 -2.32
C MET A 23 9.54 -12.89 -3.24
N VAL A 24 8.58 -13.62 -2.66
CA VAL A 24 7.58 -14.34 -3.46
C VAL A 24 6.64 -13.37 -4.17
N TYR A 25 6.15 -12.36 -3.48
CA TYR A 25 5.23 -11.38 -4.04
C TYR A 25 5.75 -10.66 -5.29
N PRO A 26 6.95 -10.03 -5.30
CA PRO A 26 7.49 -9.41 -6.51
C PRO A 26 7.69 -10.41 -7.66
N LEU A 27 8.16 -11.62 -7.36
CA LEU A 27 8.36 -12.67 -8.38
C LEU A 27 7.04 -13.13 -9.00
N VAL A 28 6.00 -13.30 -8.19
CA VAL A 28 4.65 -13.68 -8.68
C VAL A 28 4.08 -12.57 -9.56
N VAL A 29 4.17 -11.32 -9.14
CA VAL A 29 3.66 -10.19 -9.95
C VAL A 29 4.42 -10.09 -11.27
N TRP A 30 5.74 -10.18 -11.26
CA TRP A 30 6.54 -10.19 -12.51
C TRP A 30 6.19 -11.37 -13.40
N GLY A 31 5.99 -12.56 -12.82
CA GLY A 31 5.57 -13.76 -13.57
C GLY A 31 4.23 -13.57 -14.25
N LEU A 32 3.24 -13.05 -13.54
CA LEU A 32 1.91 -12.77 -14.09
C LEU A 32 1.96 -11.74 -15.20
N LEU A 33 2.70 -10.64 -15.00
CA LEU A 33 2.85 -9.58 -16.00
C LEU A 33 3.65 -10.04 -17.23
N PHE A 34 4.63 -10.93 -17.04
CA PHE A 34 5.36 -11.55 -18.15
C PHE A 34 4.43 -12.44 -18.98
N ILE A 35 3.62 -13.27 -18.34
CA ILE A 35 2.62 -14.10 -19.02
C ILE A 35 1.63 -13.20 -19.77
N GLU A 36 1.09 -12.17 -19.13
CA GLU A 36 0.18 -11.22 -19.74
C GLU A 36 0.81 -10.57 -20.99
N SER A 37 2.10 -10.19 -20.93
CA SER A 37 2.82 -9.57 -22.04
C SER A 37 2.99 -10.47 -23.27
N ILE A 38 2.98 -11.79 -23.09
CA ILE A 38 3.06 -12.75 -24.20
C ILE A 38 1.72 -12.83 -24.97
N PHE A 39 0.59 -12.70 -24.25
CA PHE A 39 -0.74 -12.84 -24.82
C PHE A 39 -1.32 -11.56 -25.37
N ILE A 40 -0.74 -10.40 -25.01
CA ILE A 40 -1.24 -9.09 -25.43
C ILE A 40 -0.33 -8.52 -26.52
N ASP A 41 -0.89 -8.33 -27.72
CA ASP A 41 -0.21 -7.68 -28.82
C ASP A 41 0.21 -6.23 -28.48
N ASN A 42 1.26 -5.73 -29.12
CA ASN A 42 1.92 -4.46 -28.82
C ASN A 42 1.01 -3.21 -28.73
N GLY A 43 -0.23 -3.28 -29.22
CA GLY A 43 -1.23 -2.21 -29.10
C GLY A 43 -1.89 -2.08 -27.71
N TYR A 44 -1.77 -3.10 -26.87
CA TYR A 44 -2.43 -3.17 -25.55
C TYR A 44 -1.47 -3.03 -24.38
N SER A 45 -0.21 -2.65 -24.61
CA SER A 45 0.78 -2.43 -23.53
C SER A 45 0.31 -1.46 -22.44
N TYR A 46 -0.55 -0.52 -22.79
CA TYR A 46 -1.17 0.39 -21.81
C TYR A 46 -2.15 -0.32 -20.86
N MET A 47 -2.80 -1.39 -21.29
CA MET A 47 -3.69 -2.18 -20.41
C MET A 47 -2.90 -2.85 -19.29
N ILE A 48 -1.71 -3.38 -19.59
CA ILE A 48 -0.83 -3.99 -18.58
C ILE A 48 -0.40 -2.96 -17.53
N VAL A 49 -0.14 -1.71 -17.97
CA VAL A 49 0.22 -0.63 -17.03
C VAL A 49 -0.96 -0.22 -16.14
N LEU A 50 -2.19 -0.54 -16.52
CA LEU A 50 -3.38 -0.32 -15.67
C LEU A 50 -3.65 -1.52 -14.75
N THR A 51 -3.43 -2.75 -15.21
CA THR A 51 -3.71 -3.96 -14.42
C THR A 51 -2.65 -4.21 -13.35
N ALA A 52 -1.37 -4.00 -13.66
CA ALA A 52 -0.27 -4.17 -12.72
C ALA A 52 -0.45 -3.39 -11.41
N PRO A 53 -0.79 -2.09 -11.42
CA PRO A 53 -1.06 -1.34 -10.20
C PRO A 53 -2.22 -1.89 -9.38
N VAL A 54 -3.28 -2.43 -10.02
CA VAL A 54 -4.43 -3.02 -9.31
C VAL A 54 -3.99 -4.26 -8.55
N ILE A 55 -3.19 -5.13 -9.17
CA ILE A 55 -2.65 -6.33 -8.51
C ILE A 55 -1.78 -5.93 -7.31
N VAL A 56 -0.85 -4.98 -7.51
CA VAL A 56 0.01 -4.45 -6.44
C VAL A 56 -0.83 -3.86 -5.31
N PHE A 57 -1.83 -3.05 -5.64
CA PHE A 57 -2.74 -2.44 -4.68
C PHE A 57 -3.47 -3.50 -3.84
N CYS A 58 -4.06 -4.50 -4.47
CA CYS A 58 -4.80 -5.57 -3.78
C CYS A 58 -3.89 -6.35 -2.83
N ILE A 59 -2.70 -6.74 -3.28
CA ILE A 59 -1.75 -7.50 -2.46
C ILE A 59 -1.26 -6.67 -1.27
N GLU A 60 -0.91 -5.40 -1.48
CA GLU A 60 -0.47 -4.52 -0.41
C GLU A 60 -1.55 -4.25 0.64
N CYS A 61 -2.81 -4.07 0.23
CA CYS A 61 -3.92 -3.92 1.15
C CYS A 61 -4.20 -5.22 1.93
N MET A 62 -4.16 -6.38 1.29
CA MET A 62 -4.32 -7.66 1.98
C MET A 62 -3.15 -7.98 2.92
N ALA A 63 -1.92 -7.62 2.55
CA ALA A 63 -0.78 -7.75 3.45
C ALA A 63 -0.92 -6.92 4.71
N ASP A 64 -1.55 -5.73 4.65
CA ASP A 64 -1.80 -4.88 5.81
C ASP A 64 -2.70 -5.57 6.85
N PHE A 65 -3.65 -6.40 6.42
CA PHE A 65 -4.50 -7.18 7.31
C PHE A 65 -3.68 -8.03 8.29
N PHE A 66 -2.64 -8.67 7.82
CA PHE A 66 -1.80 -9.53 8.65
C PHE A 66 -0.87 -8.77 9.60
N VAL A 67 -0.57 -7.51 9.30
CA VAL A 67 0.38 -6.69 10.06
C VAL A 67 -0.34 -5.73 11.00
N PHE A 68 -1.33 -4.99 10.52
CA PHE A 68 -1.93 -3.86 11.22
C PHE A 68 -3.46 -3.93 11.38
N ALA A 69 -4.14 -5.04 11.03
CA ALA A 69 -5.59 -5.13 11.18
C ALA A 69 -6.03 -4.94 12.63
N GLY A 70 -7.06 -4.13 12.80
CA GLY A 70 -7.64 -3.87 14.12
C GLY A 70 -6.68 -3.19 15.10
N TYR A 71 -5.58 -2.62 14.60
CA TYR A 71 -4.56 -2.01 15.44
C TYR A 71 -5.07 -0.82 16.24
N ALA A 72 -6.05 -0.13 15.70
CA ALA A 72 -6.73 0.98 16.37
C ALA A 72 -7.77 0.52 17.40
N LYS A 73 -8.05 -0.80 17.54
CA LYS A 73 -9.03 -1.31 18.49
C LYS A 73 -8.42 -1.64 19.85
N LYS A 74 -9.15 -1.29 20.93
CA LYS A 74 -8.78 -1.52 22.33
C LYS A 74 -8.59 -3.00 22.67
N ASP A 75 -9.44 -3.89 22.13
CA ASP A 75 -9.52 -5.31 22.48
C ASP A 75 -8.64 -6.22 21.62
N ASN A 76 -7.69 -5.68 20.88
CA ASN A 76 -6.80 -6.48 20.07
C ASN A 76 -5.70 -7.13 20.95
N GLY A 77 -5.94 -8.35 21.44
CA GLY A 77 -5.04 -9.09 22.32
C GLY A 77 -3.61 -9.29 21.79
N ARG A 78 -3.40 -9.15 20.47
CA ARG A 78 -2.07 -9.10 19.85
C ARG A 78 -1.18 -7.99 20.40
N ASN A 79 -1.79 -6.91 20.84
CA ASN A 79 -1.11 -5.67 21.20
C ASN A 79 -1.09 -5.40 22.72
N GLU A 80 -1.84 -6.15 23.52
CA GLU A 80 -1.89 -5.91 24.97
C GLU A 80 -0.50 -5.92 25.62
N TYR A 81 0.36 -6.82 25.18
CA TYR A 81 1.74 -6.90 25.70
C TYR A 81 2.61 -5.70 25.31
N LEU A 82 2.40 -5.16 24.12
CA LEU A 82 3.12 -3.97 23.66
C LEU A 82 2.57 -2.69 24.31
N LYS A 83 1.28 -2.66 24.65
CA LYS A 83 0.59 -1.51 25.25
C LYS A 83 1.12 -1.15 26.63
N THR A 84 1.58 -2.13 27.41
CA THR A 84 2.15 -1.92 28.74
C THR A 84 3.54 -1.27 28.73
N SER A 85 4.16 -1.14 27.55
CA SER A 85 5.49 -0.54 27.43
C SER A 85 5.43 0.97 27.21
N VAL A 86 6.10 1.75 28.05
CA VAL A 86 6.24 3.20 27.92
C VAL A 86 6.83 3.64 26.56
N LYS A 87 7.56 2.74 25.88
CA LYS A 87 8.17 2.99 24.57
C LYS A 87 7.28 2.61 23.38
N TYR A 88 6.12 2.03 23.65
CA TYR A 88 5.21 1.49 22.64
C TYR A 88 4.88 2.47 21.51
N MET A 89 4.45 3.68 21.87
CA MET A 89 4.07 4.70 20.88
C MET A 89 5.23 5.06 19.93
N HIS A 90 6.47 5.06 20.43
CA HIS A 90 7.65 5.32 19.59
C HIS A 90 7.96 4.15 18.66
N VAL A 91 7.77 2.91 19.13
CA VAL A 91 7.95 1.71 18.31
C VAL A 91 6.92 1.67 17.20
N LEU A 92 5.65 1.92 17.52
CA LEU A 92 4.57 1.97 16.55
C LEU A 92 4.79 3.05 15.49
N LYS A 93 5.12 4.28 15.90
CA LYS A 93 5.40 5.35 14.94
C LYS A 93 6.49 4.97 13.95
N ARG A 94 7.57 4.34 14.43
CA ARG A 94 8.65 3.85 13.59
C ARG A 94 8.18 2.74 12.65
N ALA A 95 7.35 1.81 13.14
CA ALA A 95 6.80 0.72 12.34
C ALA A 95 5.91 1.25 11.20
N LEU A 96 5.01 2.22 11.49
CA LEU A 96 4.15 2.85 10.49
C LEU A 96 4.95 3.59 9.41
N ILE A 97 5.98 4.33 9.79
CA ILE A 97 6.86 5.01 8.84
C ILE A 97 7.60 3.99 7.97
N SER A 98 8.14 2.93 8.59
CA SER A 98 8.84 1.86 7.85
C SER A 98 7.91 1.13 6.88
N ASP A 99 6.65 0.91 7.27
CA ASP A 99 5.64 0.31 6.39
C ASP A 99 5.40 1.16 5.13
N ILE A 100 5.20 2.47 5.29
CA ILE A 100 5.02 3.37 4.15
C ILE A 100 6.25 3.36 3.24
N VAL A 101 7.46 3.46 3.80
CA VAL A 101 8.71 3.42 3.03
C VAL A 101 8.86 2.09 2.30
N ARG A 102 8.55 0.97 2.95
CA ARG A 102 8.58 -0.35 2.33
C ARG A 102 7.62 -0.43 1.14
N ARG A 103 6.38 0.05 1.30
CA ARG A 103 5.36 0.00 0.23
C ARG A 103 5.78 0.82 -0.98
N ILE A 104 6.28 2.03 -0.75
CA ILE A 104 6.83 2.86 -1.83
C ILE A 104 7.99 2.12 -2.52
N ALA A 105 8.92 1.56 -1.77
CA ALA A 105 10.05 0.82 -2.34
C ALA A 105 9.60 -0.42 -3.11
N SER A 106 8.63 -1.20 -2.61
CA SER A 106 8.13 -2.40 -3.29
C SER A 106 7.38 -2.05 -4.58
N THR A 107 6.56 -1.00 -4.58
CA THR A 107 5.89 -0.54 -5.80
C THR A 107 6.86 -0.06 -6.86
N PHE A 108 7.93 0.65 -6.47
CA PHE A 108 9.02 1.02 -7.39
C PHE A 108 9.71 -0.20 -7.98
N LEU A 109 10.09 -1.17 -7.14
CA LEU A 109 10.77 -2.40 -7.54
C LEU A 109 9.94 -3.23 -8.54
N ILE A 110 8.61 -3.20 -8.40
CA ILE A 110 7.71 -3.96 -9.27
C ILE A 110 7.42 -3.19 -10.56
N MET A 111 7.07 -1.91 -10.45
CA MET A 111 6.57 -1.13 -11.58
C MET A 111 7.67 -0.65 -12.55
N LEU A 112 8.90 -0.37 -12.06
CA LEU A 112 9.98 0.09 -12.94
C LEU A 112 10.40 -0.96 -13.99
N PRO A 113 10.66 -2.23 -13.62
CA PRO A 113 10.98 -3.26 -14.62
C PRO A 113 9.85 -3.46 -15.63
N VAL A 114 8.60 -3.47 -15.19
CA VAL A 114 7.43 -3.60 -16.07
C VAL A 114 7.38 -2.48 -17.09
N SER A 115 7.54 -1.24 -16.65
CA SER A 115 7.54 -0.07 -17.53
C SER A 115 8.70 -0.10 -18.53
N ALA A 116 9.89 -0.57 -18.12
CA ALA A 116 11.06 -0.65 -18.96
C ALA A 116 10.91 -1.74 -20.05
N VAL A 117 10.42 -2.92 -19.68
CA VAL A 117 10.19 -4.03 -20.61
C VAL A 117 9.14 -3.69 -21.66
N LEU A 118 8.05 -3.06 -21.23
CA LEU A 118 6.94 -2.68 -22.11
C LEU A 118 7.18 -1.39 -22.89
N LYS A 119 8.33 -0.71 -22.70
CA LYS A 119 8.69 0.57 -23.32
C LYS A 119 7.60 1.63 -23.16
N VAL A 120 6.96 1.66 -21.98
CA VAL A 120 5.88 2.61 -21.70
C VAL A 120 6.43 4.02 -21.57
N PRO A 121 5.75 5.06 -22.09
CA PRO A 121 6.14 6.45 -21.93
C PRO A 121 6.34 6.82 -20.45
N PHE A 122 7.39 7.57 -20.16
CA PHE A 122 7.81 7.93 -18.81
C PHE A 122 6.69 8.57 -17.98
N ASN A 123 5.91 9.47 -18.58
CA ASN A 123 4.79 10.14 -17.91
C ASN A 123 3.72 9.14 -17.41
N ILE A 124 3.42 8.13 -18.21
CA ILE A 124 2.44 7.09 -17.86
C ILE A 124 2.99 6.20 -16.76
N SER A 125 4.28 5.86 -16.83
CA SER A 125 4.95 5.05 -15.82
C SER A 125 4.96 5.74 -14.44
N ILE A 126 5.30 7.04 -14.41
CA ILE A 126 5.24 7.85 -13.18
C ILE A 126 3.80 7.96 -12.67
N PHE A 127 2.85 8.20 -13.56
CA PHE A 127 1.45 8.27 -13.18
C PHE A 127 0.99 6.97 -12.52
N ALA A 128 1.26 5.82 -13.13
CA ALA A 128 0.90 4.51 -12.58
C ALA A 128 1.52 4.28 -11.19
N LEU A 129 2.79 4.63 -11.02
CA LEU A 129 3.51 4.49 -9.77
C LEU A 129 2.97 5.41 -8.66
N VAL A 130 2.71 6.68 -8.97
CA VAL A 130 2.18 7.64 -8.00
C VAL A 130 0.74 7.32 -7.65
N SER A 131 -0.08 6.94 -8.63
CA SER A 131 -1.49 6.62 -8.41
C SER A 131 -1.66 5.39 -7.53
N VAL A 132 -0.92 4.30 -7.75
CA VAL A 132 -1.02 3.11 -6.89
C VAL A 132 -0.63 3.42 -5.45
N ASN A 133 0.44 4.17 -5.23
CA ASN A 133 0.84 4.58 -3.87
C ASN A 133 -0.21 5.47 -3.20
N PHE A 134 -0.78 6.42 -3.93
CA PHE A 134 -1.85 7.28 -3.42
C PHE A 134 -3.07 6.45 -2.97
N PHE A 135 -3.54 5.53 -3.81
CA PHE A 135 -4.70 4.70 -3.47
C PHE A 135 -4.41 3.70 -2.35
N ILE A 136 -3.19 3.17 -2.25
CA ILE A 136 -2.76 2.38 -1.08
C ILE A 136 -2.88 3.22 0.20
N ILE A 137 -2.37 4.44 0.22
CA ILE A 137 -2.44 5.33 1.39
C ILE A 137 -3.90 5.63 1.77
N VAL A 138 -4.75 5.93 0.79
CA VAL A 138 -6.20 6.13 1.02
C VAL A 138 -6.83 4.89 1.64
N ALA A 139 -6.55 3.70 1.09
CA ALA A 139 -7.07 2.45 1.62
C ALA A 139 -6.62 2.21 3.06
N LEU A 140 -5.33 2.40 3.37
CA LEU A 140 -4.79 2.20 4.71
C LEU A 140 -5.41 3.14 5.75
N CYS A 141 -5.76 4.36 5.34
CA CYS A 141 -6.47 5.30 6.22
C CYS A 141 -7.83 4.77 6.68
N ILE A 142 -8.42 3.86 5.94
CA ILE A 142 -9.73 3.27 6.25
C ILE A 142 -9.56 1.87 6.86
N LEU A 143 -8.74 1.01 6.23
CA LEU A 143 -8.62 -0.41 6.55
C LEU A 143 -8.15 -0.65 8.00
N ARG A 144 -7.23 0.15 8.50
CA ARG A 144 -6.63 -0.02 9.84
C ARG A 144 -7.61 0.16 11.01
N PHE A 145 -8.81 0.68 10.75
CA PHE A 145 -9.90 0.73 11.73
C PHE A 145 -10.72 -0.56 11.80
N PHE A 146 -10.52 -1.49 10.86
CA PHE A 146 -11.25 -2.75 10.82
C PHE A 146 -10.34 -3.93 11.18
N ASP A 147 -10.90 -4.94 11.84
CA ASP A 147 -10.23 -6.18 12.23
C ASP A 147 -10.77 -7.41 11.49
N PHE A 148 -11.79 -7.24 10.66
CA PHE A 148 -12.44 -8.32 9.92
C PHE A 148 -11.88 -8.45 8.51
N PHE A 149 -11.49 -9.65 8.12
CA PHE A 149 -10.99 -9.94 6.78
C PHE A 149 -12.00 -9.58 5.68
N THR A 150 -13.29 -9.83 5.94
CA THR A 150 -14.36 -9.47 4.99
C THR A 150 -14.45 -7.97 4.73
N ALA A 151 -14.24 -7.12 5.75
CA ALA A 151 -14.20 -5.66 5.57
C ALA A 151 -13.00 -5.25 4.72
N TYR A 152 -11.82 -5.83 4.95
CA TYR A 152 -10.64 -5.60 4.13
C TYR A 152 -10.90 -5.95 2.66
N TYR A 153 -11.46 -7.13 2.41
CA TYR A 153 -11.78 -7.56 1.05
C TYR A 153 -12.76 -6.61 0.37
N PHE A 154 -13.86 -6.25 1.05
CA PHE A 154 -14.90 -5.40 0.49
C PHE A 154 -14.40 -3.98 0.20
N ILE A 155 -13.72 -3.34 1.16
CA ILE A 155 -13.17 -1.99 1.02
C ILE A 155 -12.09 -1.95 -0.07
N THR A 156 -11.20 -2.95 -0.12
CA THR A 156 -10.17 -3.06 -1.15
C THR A 156 -10.80 -3.18 -2.54
N SER A 157 -11.86 -3.98 -2.68
CA SER A 157 -12.57 -4.13 -3.95
C SER A 157 -13.21 -2.82 -4.42
N ILE A 158 -13.88 -2.08 -3.53
CA ILE A 158 -14.47 -0.78 -3.86
C ILE A 158 -13.40 0.21 -4.30
N ILE A 159 -12.30 0.32 -3.55
CA ILE A 159 -11.23 1.27 -3.86
C ILE A 159 -10.53 0.87 -5.16
N SER A 160 -10.40 -0.43 -5.47
CA SER A 160 -9.87 -0.90 -6.77
C SER A 160 -10.72 -0.43 -7.94
N ILE A 161 -12.04 -0.49 -7.82
CA ILE A 161 -12.96 0.00 -8.84
C ILE A 161 -12.81 1.51 -9.03
N LEU A 162 -12.76 2.27 -7.92
CA LEU A 162 -12.55 3.71 -7.95
C LEU A 162 -11.20 4.07 -8.59
N TYR A 163 -10.15 3.28 -8.32
CA TYR A 163 -8.84 3.43 -8.94
C TYR A 163 -8.92 3.30 -10.47
N VAL A 164 -9.57 2.24 -10.96
CA VAL A 164 -9.72 2.00 -12.41
C VAL A 164 -10.49 3.14 -13.07
N ILE A 165 -11.62 3.57 -12.47
CA ILE A 165 -12.42 4.71 -12.98
C ILE A 165 -11.57 5.97 -13.02
N PHE A 166 -10.83 6.27 -11.96
CA PHE A 166 -9.94 7.44 -11.91
C PHE A 166 -8.87 7.39 -13.00
N CYS A 167 -8.21 6.24 -13.19
CA CYS A 167 -7.23 6.08 -14.26
C CYS A 167 -7.84 6.33 -15.63
N MET A 168 -9.02 5.76 -15.91
CA MET A 168 -9.72 6.00 -17.18
C MET A 168 -10.01 7.48 -17.41
N LEU A 169 -10.50 8.20 -16.40
CA LEU A 169 -10.77 9.64 -16.51
C LEU A 169 -9.50 10.44 -16.80
N VAL A 170 -8.38 10.13 -16.16
CA VAL A 170 -7.10 10.81 -16.40
C VAL A 170 -6.59 10.54 -17.82
N PHE A 171 -6.71 9.30 -18.31
CA PHE A 171 -6.34 8.93 -19.67
C PHE A 171 -7.20 9.62 -20.72
N MET A 172 -8.53 9.65 -20.55
CA MET A 172 -9.45 10.30 -21.48
C MET A 172 -9.20 11.81 -21.59
N ASN A 173 -8.85 12.48 -20.51
CA ASN A 173 -8.64 13.93 -20.47
C ASN A 173 -7.17 14.34 -20.64
N ASN A 174 -6.23 13.39 -20.70
CA ASN A 174 -4.78 13.62 -20.84
C ASN A 174 -4.18 14.58 -19.79
N ILE A 175 -4.68 14.50 -18.55
CA ILE A 175 -4.31 15.42 -17.44
C ILE A 175 -3.27 14.82 -16.48
N PHE A 176 -2.35 13.98 -16.98
CA PHE A 176 -1.37 13.23 -16.16
C PHE A 176 -0.57 14.10 -15.19
N THR A 177 -0.02 15.21 -15.66
CA THR A 177 0.84 16.08 -14.85
C THR A 177 0.11 16.66 -13.64
N TRP A 178 -1.08 17.19 -13.85
CA TRP A 178 -1.90 17.75 -12.78
C TRP A 178 -2.36 16.67 -11.79
N ALA A 179 -2.75 15.50 -12.29
CA ALA A 179 -3.14 14.37 -11.46
C ALA A 179 -1.97 13.90 -10.57
N ILE A 180 -0.75 13.79 -11.11
CA ILE A 180 0.45 13.41 -10.36
C ILE A 180 0.72 14.42 -9.22
N ILE A 181 0.72 15.72 -9.52
CA ILE A 181 0.97 16.76 -8.51
C ILE A 181 -0.08 16.70 -7.40
N ALA A 182 -1.36 16.63 -7.76
CA ALA A 182 -2.45 16.56 -6.80
C ALA A 182 -2.33 15.32 -5.90
N MET A 183 -2.05 14.15 -6.47
CA MET A 183 -1.89 12.91 -5.70
C MET A 183 -0.71 12.96 -4.75
N ILE A 184 0.43 13.53 -5.15
CA ILE A 184 1.60 13.68 -4.25
C ILE A 184 1.25 14.57 -3.06
N VAL A 185 0.64 15.75 -3.31
CA VAL A 185 0.26 16.67 -2.24
C VAL A 185 -0.75 16.05 -1.29
N LEU A 186 -1.78 15.40 -1.83
CA LEU A 186 -2.80 14.71 -1.03
C LEU A 186 -2.21 13.52 -0.26
N SER A 187 -1.28 12.76 -0.84
CA SER A 187 -0.60 11.66 -0.13
C SER A 187 0.15 12.15 1.10
N ILE A 188 0.90 13.25 0.99
CA ILE A 188 1.63 13.83 2.12
C ILE A 188 0.64 14.26 3.21
N PHE A 189 -0.43 14.96 2.82
CA PHE A 189 -1.47 15.39 3.76
C PHE A 189 -2.12 14.19 4.47
N LEU A 190 -2.51 13.15 3.72
CA LEU A 190 -3.14 11.94 4.26
C LEU A 190 -2.21 11.18 5.22
N ILE A 191 -0.94 11.07 4.92
CA ILE A 191 0.05 10.41 5.79
C ILE A 191 0.14 11.17 7.13
N LEU A 192 0.27 12.49 7.09
CA LEU A 192 0.34 13.31 8.29
C LEU A 192 -0.96 13.25 9.10
N PHE A 193 -2.09 13.34 8.43
CA PHE A 193 -3.41 13.30 9.06
C PHE A 193 -3.67 11.93 9.69
N HIS A 194 -3.44 10.85 8.95
CA HIS A 194 -3.65 9.49 9.43
C HIS A 194 -2.77 9.15 10.64
N THR A 195 -1.50 9.50 10.58
CA THR A 195 -0.59 9.27 11.71
C THR A 195 -1.05 10.03 12.96
N ASN A 196 -1.48 11.27 12.83
CA ASN A 196 -1.95 12.07 13.95
C ASN A 196 -3.27 11.55 14.55
N ILE A 197 -4.24 11.17 13.71
CA ILE A 197 -5.51 10.61 14.17
C ILE A 197 -5.28 9.25 14.83
N LEU A 198 -4.53 8.37 14.20
CA LEU A 198 -4.25 7.05 14.76
C LEU A 198 -3.61 7.19 16.16
N PHE A 199 -2.66 8.12 16.31
CA PHE A 199 -2.04 8.40 17.61
C PHE A 199 -3.02 8.97 18.62
N LYS A 200 -3.94 9.85 18.20
CA LYS A 200 -4.94 10.44 19.09
C LYS A 200 -5.92 9.37 19.59
N VAL A 201 -6.51 8.60 18.68
CA VAL A 201 -7.43 7.50 19.01
C VAL A 201 -6.77 6.49 19.94
N MET A 202 -5.55 6.07 19.64
CA MET A 202 -4.83 5.13 20.49
C MET A 202 -4.54 5.71 21.87
N LYS A 203 -4.20 6.98 21.98
CA LYS A 203 -3.93 7.63 23.27
C LYS A 203 -5.19 7.71 24.12
N GLU A 204 -6.32 8.06 23.53
CA GLU A 204 -7.60 8.15 24.22
C GLU A 204 -8.13 6.77 24.66
N GLU A 205 -7.96 5.72 23.84
CA GLU A 205 -8.43 4.37 24.17
C GLU A 205 -7.52 3.60 25.17
N TYR A 206 -6.27 4.04 25.36
CA TYR A 206 -5.28 3.29 26.17
C TYR A 206 -4.98 3.92 27.52
N TYR A 207 -5.31 5.18 27.74
CA TYR A 207 -5.02 5.91 28.98
C TYR A 207 -6.26 6.34 29.77
N ASP A 208 -7.47 6.09 29.23
CA ASP A 208 -8.74 6.14 29.93
C ASP A 208 -9.18 4.71 30.36
#